data_b11a478f7173afe67ed3f39e17608a83
#
_entry.id   b11a478f7173afe67ed3f39e17608a83
#
_cell.length_a   1.000
_cell.length_b   1.000
_cell.length_c   1.000
_cell.angle_alpha   90.00
_cell.angle_beta   90.00
_cell.angle_gamma   90.00
#
_symmetry.space_group_name_H-M   'P 1'
#
loop_
_entity.id
_entity.type
_entity.pdbx_description
1 polymer ?
#
loop_
_entity_poly.entity_id
_entity_poly.type
_entity_poly.pdbx_seq_one_letter_code
_entity_poly.pdbx_strand_id
1 'polypeptide(L)'
;MKIIDLHTHCNCGSKFDIAENEFHQRNFPFLMEEYRNCGISAGGFSYYSSLFSDKEVFEGNALLHEQALSDDRVYQWLVLDPKQEILFAQIRGLIKSDKVLGIKIHSLLGCHNYDINEYADKIFSFADELKCFVLMHPDKITDMVQYADKYPNMKLIIAHVYGMEHIEVIEQAKYGNIFTDTSGGASNANNIIEYAVERVGSEKIFFGTDTYSCAFQTGRIKYARISEKDKENILYNNAKKHFKEQFKAI
;
A
#
# COMPACT_ATOMS: atom_id res chain seq x y z
N MET A 1 20.90 6.35 -3.10
CA MET A 1 19.51 6.61 -3.52
C MET A 1 18.60 6.30 -2.35
N LYS A 2 17.69 7.20 -1.99
CA LYS A 2 16.68 6.95 -0.95
C LYS A 2 15.63 5.98 -1.50
N ILE A 3 15.00 5.20 -0.62
CA ILE A 3 13.94 4.23 -0.97
C ILE A 3 12.76 4.47 -0.02
N ILE A 4 11.55 4.52 -0.56
CA ILE A 4 10.31 4.60 0.21
C ILE A 4 9.47 3.37 -0.13
N ASP A 5 9.17 2.58 0.88
CA ASP A 5 8.30 1.41 0.80
C ASP A 5 6.84 1.83 1.03
N LEU A 6 6.00 1.77 0.01
CA LEU A 6 4.59 2.20 0.15
C LEU A 6 3.62 1.08 0.51
N HIS A 7 4.07 -0.17 0.52
CA HIS A 7 3.19 -1.28 0.86
C HIS A 7 3.89 -2.29 1.76
N THR A 8 3.65 -2.17 3.03
CA THR A 8 4.15 -3.11 4.03
C THR A 8 3.19 -3.19 5.22
N HIS A 9 3.44 -4.10 6.13
CA HIS A 9 2.62 -4.36 7.31
C HIS A 9 3.49 -4.55 8.53
N CYS A 10 3.00 -4.19 9.70
CA CYS A 10 3.66 -4.54 10.96
C CYS A 10 2.62 -4.72 12.06
N ASN A 11 3.01 -5.46 13.09
CA ASN A 11 2.40 -5.36 14.41
C ASN A 11 3.28 -4.49 15.30
N CYS A 12 2.68 -3.62 16.08
CA CYS A 12 3.34 -2.79 17.08
C CYS A 12 2.51 -2.79 18.38
N GLY A 13 3.17 -2.60 19.50
CA GLY A 13 2.56 -2.71 20.81
C GLY A 13 2.56 -4.15 21.38
N SER A 14 2.75 -4.26 22.68
CA SER A 14 2.99 -5.54 23.38
C SER A 14 1.86 -6.56 23.32
N LYS A 15 0.64 -6.11 22.98
CA LYS A 15 -0.56 -6.96 22.97
C LYS A 15 -0.68 -7.84 21.73
N PHE A 16 -0.04 -7.44 20.63
CA PHE A 16 -0.21 -8.05 19.31
C PHE A 16 1.13 -8.39 18.62
N ASP A 17 2.21 -8.43 19.40
CA ASP A 17 3.55 -8.73 18.90
C ASP A 17 3.67 -10.24 18.64
N ILE A 18 2.92 -10.73 17.66
CA ILE A 18 2.93 -12.12 17.26
C ILE A 18 3.96 -12.27 16.14
N ALA A 19 5.08 -12.89 16.47
CA ALA A 19 5.90 -13.52 15.46
C ALA A 19 5.12 -14.72 14.90
N GLU A 20 4.72 -14.66 13.63
CA GLU A 20 4.00 -15.79 13.02
C GLU A 20 4.85 -17.06 13.00
N ASN A 21 6.11 -16.91 12.68
CA ASN A 21 7.16 -17.94 12.80
C ASN A 21 8.54 -17.30 12.58
N GLU A 22 9.60 -18.09 12.70
CA GLU A 22 10.99 -17.63 12.55
C GLU A 22 11.32 -17.04 11.16
N PHE A 23 10.54 -17.35 10.13
CA PHE A 23 10.77 -16.93 8.75
C PHE A 23 9.87 -15.77 8.28
N HIS A 24 8.82 -15.46 9.04
CA HIS A 24 7.87 -14.40 8.73
C HIS A 24 7.70 -13.48 9.93
N GLN A 25 8.72 -12.68 10.18
CA GLN A 25 8.71 -11.69 11.25
C GLN A 25 8.03 -10.41 10.78
N ARG A 26 7.00 -9.95 11.53
CA ARG A 26 6.29 -8.69 11.26
C ARG A 26 6.28 -7.77 12.47
N ASN A 27 7.15 -8.05 13.43
CA ASN A 27 7.35 -7.12 14.54
C ASN A 27 8.13 -5.89 14.07
N PHE A 28 7.75 -4.76 14.59
CA PHE A 28 8.28 -3.47 14.17
C PHE A 28 9.82 -3.35 14.31
N PRO A 29 10.47 -3.76 15.42
CA PRO A 29 11.92 -3.67 15.55
C PRO A 29 12.68 -4.42 14.45
N PHE A 30 12.26 -5.64 14.13
CA PHE A 30 12.84 -6.43 13.06
C PHE A 30 12.74 -5.74 11.70
N LEU A 31 11.55 -5.26 11.35
CA LEU A 31 11.33 -4.57 10.07
C LEU A 31 12.18 -3.30 9.94
N MET A 32 12.38 -2.55 11.04
CA MET A 32 13.23 -1.36 11.03
C MET A 32 14.72 -1.70 10.88
N GLU A 33 15.15 -2.87 11.34
CA GLU A 33 16.49 -3.37 11.07
C GLU A 33 16.67 -3.76 9.60
N GLU A 34 15.73 -4.49 9.02
CA GLU A 34 15.71 -4.82 7.60
C GLU A 34 15.72 -3.56 6.72
N TYR A 35 14.94 -2.54 7.07
CA TYR A 35 14.94 -1.25 6.38
C TYR A 35 16.31 -0.60 6.38
N ARG A 36 16.98 -0.57 7.54
CA ARG A 36 18.33 -0.02 7.66
C ARG A 36 19.32 -0.79 6.78
N ASN A 37 19.25 -2.12 6.81
CA ASN A 37 20.16 -2.99 6.04
C ASN A 37 19.95 -2.83 4.52
N CYS A 38 18.73 -2.58 4.07
CA CYS A 38 18.40 -2.44 2.65
C CYS A 38 18.44 -0.99 2.14
N GLY A 39 18.65 -0.01 3.02
CA GLY A 39 18.66 1.42 2.69
C GLY A 39 17.26 2.00 2.43
N ILE A 40 16.22 1.38 3.02
CA ILE A 40 14.86 1.90 2.97
C ILE A 40 14.74 3.01 4.00
N SER A 41 14.35 4.20 3.54
CA SER A 41 14.34 5.42 4.34
C SER A 41 13.05 5.62 5.13
N ALA A 42 11.93 5.12 4.60
CA ALA A 42 10.61 5.23 5.22
C ALA A 42 9.65 4.19 4.64
N GLY A 43 8.58 3.89 5.37
CA GLY A 43 7.56 2.95 4.93
C GLY A 43 6.13 3.35 5.28
N GLY A 44 5.20 2.96 4.41
CA GLY A 44 3.76 3.01 4.59
C GLY A 44 3.23 1.67 5.10
N PHE A 45 2.89 1.64 6.37
CA PHE A 45 2.46 0.44 7.07
C PHE A 45 0.94 0.39 7.22
N SER A 46 0.35 -0.80 7.12
CA SER A 46 -0.94 -1.10 7.76
C SER A 46 -0.72 -2.04 8.93
N TYR A 47 -1.59 -1.95 9.95
CA TYR A 47 -1.52 -2.84 11.10
C TYR A 47 -1.86 -4.26 10.67
N TYR A 48 -0.94 -5.20 10.82
CA TYR A 48 -1.05 -6.52 10.20
C TYR A 48 -2.28 -7.30 10.69
N SER A 49 -2.46 -7.42 12.00
CA SER A 49 -3.59 -8.17 12.56
C SER A 49 -4.96 -7.58 12.19
N SER A 50 -5.03 -6.27 11.92
CA SER A 50 -6.25 -5.61 11.45
C SER A 50 -6.73 -6.09 10.07
N LEU A 51 -5.87 -6.71 9.28
CA LEU A 51 -6.25 -7.26 7.96
C LEU A 51 -7.02 -8.57 8.08
N PHE A 52 -6.87 -9.28 9.20
CA PHE A 52 -7.41 -10.63 9.41
C PHE A 52 -8.45 -10.72 10.52
N SER A 53 -8.66 -9.64 11.27
CA SER A 53 -9.58 -9.61 12.40
C SER A 53 -10.44 -8.36 12.40
N ASP A 54 -11.73 -8.53 12.21
CA ASP A 54 -12.71 -7.44 12.27
C ASP A 54 -12.71 -6.71 13.64
N LYS A 55 -12.30 -7.39 14.69
CA LYS A 55 -12.29 -6.84 16.08
C LYS A 55 -11.10 -5.93 16.36
N GLU A 56 -10.03 -6.05 15.57
CA GLU A 56 -8.77 -5.37 15.86
C GLU A 56 -8.53 -4.14 14.98
N VAL A 57 -9.43 -3.84 14.03
CA VAL A 57 -9.22 -2.76 13.08
C VAL A 57 -9.13 -1.40 13.74
N PHE A 58 -10.08 -1.08 14.63
CA PHE A 58 -10.13 0.22 15.29
C PHE A 58 -8.92 0.46 16.20
N GLU A 59 -8.59 -0.53 17.03
CA GLU A 59 -7.45 -0.48 17.94
C GLU A 59 -6.12 -0.50 17.17
N GLY A 60 -5.99 -1.36 16.18
CA GLY A 60 -4.78 -1.46 15.34
C GLY A 60 -4.48 -0.17 14.58
N ASN A 61 -5.49 0.49 14.03
CA ASN A 61 -5.33 1.81 13.43
C ASN A 61 -4.80 2.85 14.44
N ALA A 62 -5.30 2.84 15.70
CA ALA A 62 -4.85 3.76 16.73
C ALA A 62 -3.40 3.47 17.15
N LEU A 63 -3.06 2.21 17.42
CA LEU A 63 -1.71 1.80 17.83
C LEU A 63 -0.66 2.15 16.76
N LEU A 64 -0.96 1.87 15.50
CA LEU A 64 -0.04 2.21 14.41
C LEU A 64 0.07 3.72 14.21
N HIS A 65 -0.99 4.48 14.47
CA HIS A 65 -0.92 5.93 14.42
C HIS A 65 0.01 6.50 15.48
N GLU A 66 -0.07 6.01 16.71
CA GLU A 66 0.86 6.37 17.79
C GLU A 66 2.30 6.02 17.42
N GLN A 67 2.54 4.85 16.84
CA GLN A 67 3.86 4.46 16.35
C GLN A 67 4.36 5.42 15.25
N ALA A 68 3.51 5.81 14.31
CA ALA A 68 3.86 6.73 13.25
C ALA A 68 4.19 8.14 13.77
N LEU A 69 3.52 8.59 14.81
CA LEU A 69 3.85 9.87 15.47
C LEU A 69 5.18 9.83 16.21
N SER A 70 5.64 8.65 16.64
CA SER A 70 6.88 8.47 17.40
C SER A 70 8.11 8.18 16.54
N ASP A 71 7.96 7.80 15.26
CA ASP A 71 9.06 7.47 14.36
C ASP A 71 8.86 8.14 12.99
N ASP A 72 9.82 8.98 12.59
CA ASP A 72 9.75 9.73 11.34
C ASP A 72 9.83 8.87 10.08
N ARG A 73 10.22 7.61 10.21
CA ARG A 73 10.29 6.64 9.11
C ARG A 73 8.95 5.92 8.88
N VAL A 74 8.00 6.05 9.80
CA VAL A 74 6.72 5.33 9.78
C VAL A 74 5.60 6.23 9.30
N TYR A 75 4.87 5.74 8.32
CA TYR A 75 3.63 6.33 7.80
C TYR A 75 2.57 5.26 7.77
N GLN A 76 1.31 5.65 7.79
CA GLN A 76 0.19 4.74 8.01
C GLN A 76 -0.77 4.68 6.82
N TRP A 77 -1.17 3.47 6.47
CA TRP A 77 -2.41 3.17 5.79
C TRP A 77 -3.47 2.80 6.83
N LEU A 78 -4.59 3.52 6.84
CA LEU A 78 -5.71 3.24 7.74
C LEU A 78 -6.52 2.07 7.19
N VAL A 79 -6.58 0.97 7.92
CA VAL A 79 -7.37 -0.20 7.52
C VAL A 79 -8.85 0.11 7.64
N LEU A 80 -9.63 -0.22 6.61
CA LEU A 80 -11.08 -0.06 6.56
C LEU A 80 -11.76 -1.41 6.30
N ASP A 81 -12.57 -1.85 7.25
CA ASP A 81 -13.61 -2.84 7.03
C ASP A 81 -14.95 -2.11 6.83
N PRO A 82 -15.54 -2.12 5.62
CA PRO A 82 -16.73 -1.32 5.31
C PRO A 82 -18.00 -1.75 6.04
N LYS A 83 -17.98 -2.91 6.69
CA LYS A 83 -19.07 -3.41 7.54
C LYS A 83 -19.18 -2.60 8.85
N GLN A 84 -18.12 -1.89 9.25
CA GLN A 84 -18.01 -1.17 10.52
C GLN A 84 -18.10 0.35 10.35
N GLU A 85 -19.24 0.95 10.66
CA GLU A 85 -19.47 2.41 10.52
C GLU A 85 -18.48 3.26 11.34
N ILE A 86 -18.05 2.77 12.50
CA ILE A 86 -17.13 3.50 13.37
C ILE A 86 -15.78 3.78 12.69
N LEU A 87 -15.34 2.93 11.77
CA LEU A 87 -14.07 3.10 11.07
C LEU A 87 -14.10 4.29 10.11
N PHE A 88 -15.24 4.60 9.51
CA PHE A 88 -15.38 5.79 8.68
C PHE A 88 -15.19 7.08 9.51
N ALA A 89 -15.73 7.11 10.72
CA ALA A 89 -15.52 8.23 11.63
C ALA A 89 -14.05 8.33 12.09
N GLN A 90 -13.42 7.20 12.44
CA GLN A 90 -12.00 7.15 12.79
C GLN A 90 -11.12 7.68 11.65
N ILE A 91 -11.36 7.19 10.43
CA ILE A 91 -10.59 7.60 9.25
C ILE A 91 -10.75 9.09 8.98
N ARG A 92 -11.98 9.65 9.06
CA ARG A 92 -12.19 11.10 8.93
C ARG A 92 -11.38 11.92 9.93
N GLY A 93 -11.20 11.40 11.14
CA GLY A 93 -10.40 12.05 12.17
C GLY A 93 -8.90 12.02 11.89
N LEU A 94 -8.38 10.92 11.36
CA LEU A 94 -6.95 10.67 11.20
C LEU A 94 -6.39 11.03 9.82
N ILE A 95 -7.20 11.03 8.77
CA ILE A 95 -6.73 11.16 7.37
C ILE A 95 -5.98 12.48 7.09
N LYS A 96 -6.19 13.51 7.90
CA LYS A 96 -5.53 14.82 7.76
C LYS A 96 -4.14 14.84 8.39
N SER A 97 -3.75 13.80 9.12
CA SER A 97 -2.41 13.69 9.71
C SER A 97 -1.37 13.57 8.59
N ASP A 98 -0.25 14.25 8.74
CA ASP A 98 0.91 14.13 7.83
C ASP A 98 1.62 12.76 7.95
N LYS A 99 1.16 11.89 8.85
CA LYS A 99 1.59 10.50 8.98
C LYS A 99 0.71 9.50 8.24
N VAL A 100 -0.43 9.94 7.68
CA VAL A 100 -1.38 9.05 7.00
C VAL A 100 -1.26 9.18 5.49
N LEU A 101 -1.14 8.04 4.80
CA LEU A 101 -1.05 7.94 3.35
C LEU A 101 -2.43 7.77 2.69
N GLY A 102 -3.35 7.09 3.34
CA GLY A 102 -4.67 6.79 2.80
C GLY A 102 -5.33 5.61 3.49
N ILE A 103 -6.16 4.91 2.75
CA ILE A 103 -6.98 3.80 3.23
C ILE A 103 -6.43 2.47 2.70
N LYS A 104 -6.38 1.43 3.54
CA LYS A 104 -6.07 0.05 3.16
C LYS A 104 -7.33 -0.80 3.20
N ILE A 105 -7.56 -1.55 2.12
CA ILE A 105 -8.67 -2.50 2.01
C ILE A 105 -8.11 -3.89 1.69
N HIS A 106 -8.72 -4.91 2.28
CA HIS A 106 -8.42 -6.30 2.00
C HIS A 106 -9.69 -7.15 2.06
N SER A 107 -10.41 -7.25 0.94
CA SER A 107 -11.71 -7.94 0.84
C SER A 107 -11.62 -9.46 0.77
N LEU A 108 -10.46 -10.01 0.43
CA LEU A 108 -10.26 -11.42 0.10
C LEU A 108 -10.63 -12.39 1.23
N LEU A 109 -10.91 -13.63 0.85
CA LEU A 109 -11.12 -14.75 1.77
C LEU A 109 -9.90 -14.92 2.71
N GLY A 110 -10.19 -15.09 3.98
CA GLY A 110 -9.14 -15.15 5.02
C GLY A 110 -8.76 -13.80 5.62
N CYS A 111 -9.23 -12.71 5.02
CA CYS A 111 -9.14 -11.35 5.56
C CYS A 111 -10.53 -10.87 6.00
N HIS A 112 -10.98 -9.68 5.57
CA HIS A 112 -12.31 -9.19 5.97
C HIS A 112 -13.47 -9.91 5.27
N ASN A 113 -13.20 -10.68 4.23
CA ASN A 113 -14.13 -11.57 3.53
C ASN A 113 -15.47 -10.92 3.19
N TYR A 114 -15.46 -10.06 2.18
CA TYR A 114 -16.68 -9.47 1.61
C TYR A 114 -16.52 -9.29 0.09
N ASP A 115 -17.63 -9.30 -0.64
CA ASP A 115 -17.63 -8.92 -2.05
C ASP A 115 -17.42 -7.41 -2.16
N ILE A 116 -16.35 -7.00 -2.83
CA ILE A 116 -16.04 -5.58 -3.01
C ILE A 116 -17.20 -4.83 -3.69
N ASN A 117 -17.92 -5.46 -4.61
CA ASN A 117 -19.00 -4.81 -5.33
C ASN A 117 -20.20 -4.45 -4.44
N GLU A 118 -20.42 -5.16 -3.32
CA GLU A 118 -21.45 -4.81 -2.35
C GLU A 118 -21.14 -3.51 -1.60
N TYR A 119 -19.85 -3.20 -1.43
CA TYR A 119 -19.38 -2.06 -0.65
C TYR A 119 -18.65 -1.00 -1.47
N ALA A 120 -18.46 -1.24 -2.77
CA ALA A 120 -17.64 -0.40 -3.63
C ALA A 120 -18.06 1.07 -3.61
N ASP A 121 -19.34 1.35 -3.81
CA ASP A 121 -19.85 2.73 -3.79
C ASP A 121 -19.65 3.40 -2.43
N LYS A 122 -19.82 2.68 -1.33
CA LYS A 122 -19.59 3.20 0.02
C LYS A 122 -18.13 3.55 0.26
N ILE A 123 -17.21 2.64 -0.14
CA ILE A 123 -15.77 2.81 0.04
C ILE A 123 -15.22 3.90 -0.86
N PHE A 124 -15.51 3.81 -2.16
CA PHE A 124 -14.87 4.67 -3.15
C PHE A 124 -15.44 6.08 -3.18
N SER A 125 -16.77 6.26 -2.91
CA SER A 125 -17.31 7.61 -2.70
C SER A 125 -16.70 8.29 -1.47
N PHE A 126 -16.45 7.54 -0.40
CA PHE A 126 -15.79 8.05 0.79
C PHE A 126 -14.33 8.46 0.51
N ALA A 127 -13.59 7.63 -0.20
CA ALA A 127 -12.22 7.95 -0.61
C ALA A 127 -12.16 9.14 -1.58
N ASP A 128 -13.14 9.25 -2.49
CA ASP A 128 -13.25 10.36 -3.44
C ASP A 128 -13.55 11.69 -2.74
N GLU A 129 -14.47 11.68 -1.76
CA GLU A 129 -14.75 12.84 -0.91
C GLU A 129 -13.50 13.32 -0.18
N LEU A 130 -12.71 12.38 0.37
CA LEU A 130 -11.46 12.66 1.08
C LEU A 130 -10.28 12.96 0.13
N LYS A 131 -10.43 12.73 -1.17
CA LYS A 131 -9.39 12.86 -2.21
C LYS A 131 -8.12 12.08 -1.85
N CYS A 132 -8.29 10.90 -1.27
CA CYS A 132 -7.19 10.10 -0.75
C CYS A 132 -6.84 8.90 -1.65
N PHE A 133 -5.73 8.25 -1.33
CA PHE A 133 -5.35 6.98 -1.92
C PHE A 133 -6.08 5.83 -1.24
N VAL A 134 -6.40 4.80 -2.03
CA VAL A 134 -6.86 3.49 -1.57
C VAL A 134 -5.87 2.44 -2.04
N LEU A 135 -5.23 1.74 -1.12
CA LEU A 135 -4.37 0.59 -1.39
C LEU A 135 -5.18 -0.69 -1.15
N MET A 136 -5.30 -1.53 -2.17
CA MET A 136 -6.19 -2.68 -2.07
C MET A 136 -5.76 -3.93 -2.85
N HIS A 137 -6.33 -5.06 -2.44
CA HIS A 137 -6.33 -6.33 -3.18
C HIS A 137 -7.76 -6.55 -3.72
N PRO A 138 -8.05 -6.25 -4.97
CA PRO A 138 -9.37 -6.48 -5.54
C PRO A 138 -9.60 -7.95 -5.87
N ASP A 139 -10.82 -8.43 -5.65
CA ASP A 139 -11.24 -9.78 -6.07
C ASP A 139 -11.30 -9.90 -7.60
N LYS A 140 -11.73 -8.81 -8.26
CA LYS A 140 -11.77 -8.66 -9.72
C LYS A 140 -11.11 -7.36 -10.13
N ILE A 141 -9.92 -7.48 -10.67
CA ILE A 141 -9.10 -6.32 -11.05
C ILE A 141 -9.80 -5.47 -12.12
N THR A 142 -10.42 -6.11 -13.10
CA THR A 142 -11.10 -5.44 -14.22
C THR A 142 -12.25 -4.54 -13.80
N ASP A 143 -12.92 -4.85 -12.68
CA ASP A 143 -14.01 -4.02 -12.16
C ASP A 143 -13.51 -2.67 -11.62
N MET A 144 -12.21 -2.55 -11.34
CA MET A 144 -11.64 -1.33 -10.76
C MET A 144 -11.66 -0.14 -11.71
N VAL A 145 -11.68 -0.36 -13.03
CA VAL A 145 -11.77 0.72 -14.02
C VAL A 145 -13.04 1.53 -13.85
N GLN A 146 -14.21 0.85 -13.74
CA GLN A 146 -15.49 1.54 -13.58
C GLN A 146 -15.56 2.40 -12.31
N TYR A 147 -14.96 1.93 -11.22
CA TYR A 147 -14.93 2.68 -9.96
C TYR A 147 -13.95 3.85 -10.00
N ALA A 148 -12.78 3.66 -10.61
CA ALA A 148 -11.82 4.73 -10.82
C ALA A 148 -12.39 5.84 -11.70
N ASP A 149 -13.17 5.50 -12.72
CA ASP A 149 -13.85 6.47 -13.60
C ASP A 149 -15.03 7.14 -12.93
N LYS A 150 -15.77 6.43 -12.08
CA LYS A 150 -16.91 6.98 -11.33
C LYS A 150 -16.46 7.93 -10.21
N TYR A 151 -15.29 7.70 -9.62
CA TYR A 151 -14.74 8.42 -8.46
C TYR A 151 -13.35 9.01 -8.78
N PRO A 152 -13.28 10.06 -9.62
CA PRO A 152 -12.02 10.53 -10.20
C PRO A 152 -11.09 11.28 -9.24
N ASN A 153 -11.57 11.71 -8.07
CA ASN A 153 -10.74 12.39 -7.08
C ASN A 153 -9.95 11.42 -6.19
N MET A 154 -10.41 10.17 -6.04
CA MET A 154 -9.62 9.15 -5.38
C MET A 154 -8.49 8.65 -6.28
N LYS A 155 -7.48 8.04 -5.67
CA LYS A 155 -6.41 7.33 -6.38
C LYS A 155 -6.33 5.90 -5.86
N LEU A 156 -6.30 4.95 -6.79
CA LEU A 156 -6.31 3.53 -6.46
C LEU A 156 -4.93 2.92 -6.70
N ILE A 157 -4.37 2.26 -5.70
CA ILE A 157 -3.18 1.41 -5.85
C ILE A 157 -3.65 -0.04 -5.76
N ILE A 158 -3.59 -0.75 -6.90
CA ILE A 158 -3.85 -2.18 -6.95
C ILE A 158 -2.55 -2.89 -6.56
N ALA A 159 -2.60 -3.63 -5.46
CA ALA A 159 -1.44 -4.30 -4.89
C ALA A 159 -0.85 -5.36 -5.83
N HIS A 160 0.48 -5.49 -5.81
CA HIS A 160 1.23 -6.60 -6.41
C HIS A 160 1.08 -6.74 -7.92
N VAL A 161 1.80 -5.96 -8.71
CA VAL A 161 1.81 -6.18 -10.16
C VAL A 161 2.30 -7.59 -10.49
N TYR A 162 1.41 -8.47 -10.96
CA TYR A 162 1.77 -9.85 -11.28
C TYR A 162 1.22 -10.36 -12.62
N GLY A 163 0.43 -9.58 -13.35
CA GLY A 163 -0.16 -10.03 -14.59
C GLY A 163 -0.65 -8.91 -15.50
N MET A 164 -1.14 -9.31 -16.66
CA MET A 164 -1.63 -8.41 -17.70
C MET A 164 -2.78 -7.51 -17.21
N GLU A 165 -3.71 -8.07 -16.45
CA GLU A 165 -4.89 -7.36 -15.96
C GLU A 165 -4.52 -6.11 -15.13
N HIS A 166 -3.44 -6.16 -14.32
CA HIS A 166 -2.95 -5.01 -13.56
C HIS A 166 -2.53 -3.85 -14.48
N ILE A 167 -1.95 -4.20 -15.62
CA ILE A 167 -1.43 -3.24 -16.59
C ILE A 167 -2.58 -2.66 -17.41
N GLU A 168 -3.48 -3.53 -17.88
CA GLU A 168 -4.64 -3.15 -18.70
C GLU A 168 -5.58 -2.18 -17.97
N VAL A 169 -5.85 -2.39 -16.68
CA VAL A 169 -6.72 -1.48 -15.92
C VAL A 169 -6.08 -0.10 -15.71
N ILE A 170 -4.75 -0.03 -15.61
CA ILE A 170 -4.03 1.24 -15.52
C ILE A 170 -4.15 2.01 -16.85
N GLU A 171 -4.02 1.30 -18.00
CA GLU A 171 -4.15 1.88 -19.33
C GLU A 171 -5.59 2.38 -19.61
N GLN A 172 -6.58 1.65 -19.14
CA GLN A 172 -8.00 1.92 -19.39
C GLN A 172 -8.58 3.04 -18.52
N ALA A 173 -7.97 3.33 -17.36
CA ALA A 173 -8.49 4.34 -16.43
C ALA A 173 -8.50 5.74 -17.06
N LYS A 174 -9.68 6.29 -17.30
CA LYS A 174 -9.91 7.57 -18.01
C LYS A 174 -9.16 8.76 -17.38
N TYR A 175 -9.10 8.80 -16.06
CA TYR A 175 -8.46 9.90 -15.32
C TYR A 175 -7.02 9.57 -14.88
N GLY A 176 -6.49 8.40 -15.27
CA GLY A 176 -5.15 7.98 -14.92
C GLY A 176 -4.92 7.85 -13.40
N ASN A 177 -5.96 7.57 -12.64
CA ASN A 177 -5.96 7.49 -11.18
C ASN A 177 -5.79 6.07 -10.64
N ILE A 178 -5.47 5.08 -11.50
CA ILE A 178 -5.04 3.74 -11.10
C ILE A 178 -3.52 3.64 -11.17
N PHE A 179 -2.95 3.01 -10.15
CA PHE A 179 -1.54 2.70 -9.94
C PHE A 179 -1.39 1.26 -9.48
N THR A 180 -0.16 0.77 -9.44
CA THR A 180 0.18 -0.53 -8.84
C THR A 180 1.47 -0.43 -8.02
N ASP A 181 1.82 -1.50 -7.33
CA ASP A 181 3.08 -1.60 -6.60
C ASP A 181 3.85 -2.90 -6.91
N THR A 182 5.10 -2.95 -6.49
CA THR A 182 6.02 -4.06 -6.75
C THR A 182 6.11 -5.04 -5.59
N SER A 183 5.24 -4.93 -4.60
CA SER A 183 5.34 -5.70 -3.35
C SER A 183 4.93 -7.16 -3.51
N GLY A 184 5.26 -7.96 -2.49
CA GLY A 184 4.80 -9.33 -2.35
C GLY A 184 5.45 -10.36 -3.27
N GLY A 185 5.15 -11.62 -3.02
CA GLY A 185 5.64 -12.75 -3.82
C GLY A 185 5.08 -12.80 -5.24
N ALA A 186 3.91 -12.23 -5.47
CA ALA A 186 3.25 -12.23 -6.77
C ALA A 186 4.02 -11.41 -7.82
N SER A 187 4.71 -10.33 -7.41
CA SER A 187 5.50 -9.46 -8.30
C SER A 187 6.86 -10.04 -8.70
N ASN A 188 7.16 -11.29 -8.34
CA ASN A 188 8.45 -11.94 -8.60
C ASN A 188 8.56 -12.56 -10.00
N ALA A 189 7.50 -12.48 -10.82
CA ALA A 189 7.54 -13.01 -12.17
C ALA A 189 8.64 -12.36 -12.99
N ASN A 190 9.34 -13.20 -13.77
CA ASN A 190 10.43 -12.75 -14.62
C ASN A 190 9.91 -11.75 -15.66
N ASN A 191 10.54 -10.61 -15.82
CA ASN A 191 10.21 -9.56 -16.78
C ASN A 191 8.90 -8.76 -16.49
N ILE A 192 8.20 -8.95 -15.37
CA ILE A 192 6.94 -8.24 -15.11
C ILE A 192 7.15 -6.72 -14.90
N ILE A 193 8.21 -6.33 -14.23
CA ILE A 193 8.52 -4.91 -13.98
C ILE A 193 8.91 -4.21 -15.28
N GLU A 194 9.75 -4.84 -16.08
CA GLU A 194 10.17 -4.34 -17.38
C GLU A 194 8.97 -4.14 -18.31
N TYR A 195 8.09 -5.12 -18.35
CA TYR A 195 6.88 -5.07 -19.17
C TYR A 195 5.90 -3.98 -18.67
N ALA A 196 5.70 -3.86 -17.36
CA ALA A 196 4.84 -2.83 -16.79
C ALA A 196 5.39 -1.42 -17.08
N VAL A 197 6.71 -1.20 -16.94
CA VAL A 197 7.34 0.08 -17.27
C VAL A 197 7.20 0.42 -18.76
N GLU A 198 7.37 -0.57 -19.65
CA GLU A 198 7.18 -0.38 -21.10
C GLU A 198 5.76 0.04 -21.47
N ARG A 199 4.74 -0.56 -20.81
CA ARG A 199 3.32 -0.37 -21.14
C ARG A 199 2.71 0.88 -20.51
N VAL A 200 2.92 1.09 -19.22
CA VAL A 200 2.22 2.15 -18.45
C VAL A 200 3.16 3.23 -17.92
N GLY A 201 4.45 3.08 -18.09
CA GLY A 201 5.46 3.99 -17.56
C GLY A 201 5.75 3.75 -16.08
N SER A 202 6.98 4.06 -15.67
CA SER A 202 7.42 3.90 -14.27
C SER A 202 6.64 4.78 -13.28
N GLU A 203 6.03 5.87 -13.75
CA GLU A 203 5.26 6.82 -12.93
C GLU A 203 3.97 6.22 -12.35
N LYS A 204 3.55 5.06 -12.84
CA LYS A 204 2.37 4.32 -12.38
C LYS A 204 2.67 3.24 -11.34
N ILE A 205 3.95 3.05 -11.02
CA ILE A 205 4.42 1.92 -10.22
C ILE A 205 5.09 2.45 -8.96
N PHE A 206 4.63 2.00 -7.79
CA PHE A 206 5.26 2.27 -6.50
C PHE A 206 6.11 1.08 -6.05
N PHE A 207 7.08 1.35 -5.21
CA PHE A 207 7.82 0.30 -4.52
C PHE A 207 7.09 -0.14 -3.26
N GLY A 208 7.04 -1.44 -3.01
CA GLY A 208 6.53 -2.06 -1.80
C GLY A 208 7.26 -3.37 -1.49
N THR A 209 7.23 -3.79 -0.21
CA THR A 209 7.79 -5.06 0.24
C THR A 209 6.75 -6.09 0.65
N ASP A 210 5.58 -5.67 1.14
CA ASP A 210 4.53 -6.54 1.69
C ASP A 210 5.04 -7.44 2.84
N THR A 211 6.02 -6.93 3.63
CA THR A 211 6.73 -7.71 4.68
C THR A 211 7.49 -8.94 4.19
N TYR A 212 7.64 -9.12 2.90
CA TYR A 212 8.60 -10.08 2.36
C TYR A 212 10.03 -9.53 2.47
N SER A 213 11.03 -10.36 2.15
CA SER A 213 12.44 -9.96 2.22
C SER A 213 12.70 -8.60 1.56
N CYS A 214 13.03 -7.60 2.36
CA CYS A 214 13.36 -6.25 1.88
C CYS A 214 14.52 -6.28 0.88
N ALA A 215 15.52 -7.13 1.11
CA ALA A 215 16.67 -7.30 0.23
C ALA A 215 16.25 -7.83 -1.14
N PHE A 216 15.37 -8.82 -1.19
CA PHE A 216 14.88 -9.38 -2.44
C PHE A 216 14.06 -8.33 -3.24
N GLN A 217 13.09 -7.69 -2.60
CA GLN A 217 12.24 -6.70 -3.26
C GLN A 217 13.04 -5.49 -3.77
N THR A 218 13.96 -4.99 -2.95
CA THR A 218 14.86 -3.90 -3.34
C THR A 218 15.77 -4.32 -4.50
N GLY A 219 16.35 -5.52 -4.43
CA GLY A 219 17.20 -6.08 -5.48
C GLY A 219 16.45 -6.27 -6.79
N ARG A 220 15.17 -6.69 -6.72
CA ARG A 220 14.32 -6.87 -7.91
C ARG A 220 14.23 -5.59 -8.75
N ILE A 221 14.13 -4.42 -8.12
CA ILE A 221 14.08 -3.14 -8.83
C ILE A 221 15.48 -2.65 -9.20
N LYS A 222 16.44 -2.71 -8.27
CA LYS A 222 17.83 -2.25 -8.54
C LYS A 222 18.46 -2.95 -9.74
N TYR A 223 18.16 -4.22 -9.95
CA TYR A 223 18.71 -5.04 -11.03
C TYR A 223 17.74 -5.28 -12.20
N ALA A 224 16.55 -4.65 -12.20
CA ALA A 224 15.65 -4.68 -13.34
C ALA A 224 16.31 -4.06 -14.59
N ARG A 225 15.93 -4.57 -15.76
CA ARG A 225 16.43 -4.09 -17.07
C ARG A 225 15.61 -2.90 -17.56
N ILE A 226 15.53 -1.86 -16.75
CA ILE A 226 14.88 -0.58 -17.00
C ILE A 226 15.90 0.55 -16.81
N SER A 227 15.58 1.76 -17.22
CA SER A 227 16.49 2.90 -17.04
C SER A 227 16.71 3.24 -15.55
N GLU A 228 17.85 3.87 -15.23
CA GLU A 228 18.10 4.36 -13.85
C GLU A 228 17.02 5.36 -13.40
N LYS A 229 16.51 6.16 -14.33
CA LYS A 229 15.38 7.07 -14.07
C LYS A 229 14.11 6.33 -13.64
N ASP A 230 13.79 5.22 -14.31
CA ASP A 230 12.63 4.40 -13.96
C ASP A 230 12.79 3.75 -12.59
N LYS A 231 14.00 3.26 -12.27
CA LYS A 231 14.32 2.73 -10.94
C LYS A 231 14.14 3.78 -9.85
N GLU A 232 14.62 5.01 -10.07
CA GLU A 232 14.44 6.12 -9.14
C GLU A 232 12.97 6.51 -8.99
N ASN A 233 12.20 6.49 -10.09
CA ASN A 233 10.77 6.75 -10.04
C ASN A 233 10.06 5.74 -9.13
N ILE A 234 10.28 4.45 -9.39
CA ILE A 234 9.64 3.36 -8.62
C ILE A 234 10.07 3.40 -7.16
N LEU A 235 11.38 3.49 -6.89
CA LEU A 235 11.92 3.38 -5.54
C LEU A 235 11.67 4.62 -4.66
N TYR A 236 11.50 5.81 -5.27
CA TYR A 236 11.48 7.06 -4.49
C TYR A 236 10.57 8.15 -5.07
N ASN A 237 10.78 8.57 -6.35
CA ASN A 237 10.20 9.81 -6.85
C ASN A 237 8.67 9.80 -6.88
N ASN A 238 8.05 8.65 -7.19
CA ASN A 238 6.60 8.54 -7.23
C ASN A 238 5.98 8.73 -5.84
N ALA A 239 6.55 8.08 -4.82
CA ALA A 239 6.12 8.28 -3.45
C ALA A 239 6.25 9.74 -3.04
N LYS A 240 7.41 10.36 -3.29
CA LYS A 240 7.67 11.77 -3.01
C LYS A 240 6.73 12.74 -3.74
N LYS A 241 6.38 12.43 -4.98
CA LYS A 241 5.47 13.25 -5.81
C LYS A 241 4.03 13.21 -5.29
N HIS A 242 3.55 12.02 -4.95
CA HIS A 242 2.15 11.80 -4.62
C HIS A 242 1.81 12.02 -3.14
N PHE A 243 2.80 11.85 -2.25
CA PHE A 243 2.69 12.01 -0.79
C PHE A 243 3.66 13.10 -0.31
N LYS A 244 3.60 14.26 -0.98
CA LYS A 244 4.57 15.34 -0.81
C LYS A 244 4.64 15.87 0.62
N GLU A 245 3.49 16.02 1.25
CA GLU A 245 3.42 16.56 2.63
C GLU A 245 3.91 15.50 3.64
N GLN A 246 3.56 14.25 3.43
CA GLN A 246 3.98 13.14 4.29
C GLN A 246 5.50 12.99 4.25
N PHE A 247 6.09 12.86 3.07
CA PHE A 247 7.52 12.62 2.92
C PHE A 247 8.37 13.90 2.79
N LYS A 248 7.90 15.06 3.29
CA LYS A 248 8.65 16.32 3.17
C LYS A 248 10.05 16.29 3.77
N ALA A 249 10.24 15.52 4.86
CA ALA A 249 11.52 15.37 5.56
C ALA A 249 12.41 14.24 5.03
N ILE A 250 11.85 13.30 4.21
CA ILE A 250 12.57 12.20 3.59
C ILE A 250 13.22 12.67 2.30
#